data_1fbea2e4128641aa16de21560ffd053e
#
_entry.id   1fbea2e4128641aa16de21560ffd053e
#
_cell.length_a   1.000
_cell.length_b   1.000
_cell.length_c   1.000
_cell.angle_alpha   90.00
_cell.angle_beta   90.00
_cell.angle_gamma   90.00
#
_symmetry.space_group_name_H-M   'P 1'
#
loop_
_entity.id
_entity.type
_entity.pdbx_description
1 polymer ?
#
loop_
_entity_poly.entity_id
_entity_poly.type
_entity_poly.pdbx_seq_one_letter_code
_entity_poly.pdbx_strand_id
1 'polypeptide(L)'
;MNKVVLAPQGFKESLTGMEIAEAMSIGVKSIWPDAETVLIPVADGGDGTLQALVDSSGGEVRTAMVEDAIGRTIEAEWGALGNGTTAVIEVASAIGLARLEQEERDVRNASTFGFGQLFIEA
;
A
#
# COMPACT_ATOMS: atom_id res chain seq x y z
N MET A 1 -25.29 7.73 19.02
CA MET A 1 -24.12 8.22 18.21
C MET A 1 -24.48 8.02 16.77
N ASN A 2 -24.40 9.07 15.92
CA ASN A 2 -24.96 8.97 14.57
C ASN A 2 -23.89 8.59 13.52
N LYS A 3 -22.67 9.02 13.70
CA LYS A 3 -21.58 8.77 12.75
C LYS A 3 -20.25 8.52 13.46
N VAL A 4 -19.49 7.51 13.01
CA VAL A 4 -18.14 7.17 13.47
C VAL A 4 -17.22 7.09 12.26
N VAL A 5 -16.15 7.88 12.28
CA VAL A 5 -15.10 7.79 11.26
C VAL A 5 -14.02 6.83 11.77
N LEU A 6 -13.65 5.86 10.95
CA LEU A 6 -12.64 4.85 11.24
C LEU A 6 -11.49 5.04 10.25
N ALA A 7 -10.37 5.56 10.76
CA ALA A 7 -9.22 5.95 9.95
C ALA A 7 -7.93 5.21 10.41
N PRO A 8 -7.93 3.87 10.36
CA PRO A 8 -6.75 3.11 10.74
C PRO A 8 -5.70 3.09 9.64
N GLN A 9 -4.47 2.83 10.05
CA GLN A 9 -3.37 2.43 9.19
C GLN A 9 -3.26 0.90 9.16
N GLY A 10 -2.66 0.35 8.11
CA GLY A 10 -2.38 -1.08 8.02
C GLY A 10 -1.36 -1.57 9.04
N PHE A 11 -1.44 -2.84 9.41
CA PHE A 11 -0.41 -3.52 10.19
C PHE A 11 0.52 -4.26 9.25
N LYS A 12 1.79 -3.88 9.26
CA LYS A 12 2.80 -4.49 8.39
C LYS A 12 2.75 -6.02 8.42
N GLU A 13 2.83 -6.63 7.24
CA GLU A 13 2.84 -8.09 7.06
C GLU A 13 1.61 -8.83 7.63
N SER A 14 0.51 -8.12 8.00
CA SER A 14 -0.66 -8.72 8.65
C SER A 14 -1.98 -8.29 8.02
N LEU A 15 -2.42 -7.06 8.23
CA LEU A 15 -3.73 -6.57 7.79
C LEU A 15 -3.60 -5.24 7.06
N THR A 16 -4.36 -5.07 6.00
CA THR A 16 -4.51 -3.79 5.31
C THR A 16 -5.31 -2.79 6.16
N GLY A 17 -5.15 -1.50 5.89
CA GLY A 17 -5.93 -0.47 6.57
C GLY A 17 -7.45 -0.65 6.40
N MET A 18 -7.89 -1.16 5.24
CA MET A 18 -9.32 -1.42 4.98
C MET A 18 -9.83 -2.59 5.83
N GLU A 19 -9.13 -3.71 5.88
CA GLU A 19 -9.52 -4.86 6.71
C GLU A 19 -9.61 -4.48 8.20
N ILE A 20 -8.70 -3.64 8.68
CA ILE A 20 -8.75 -3.11 10.05
C ILE A 20 -9.99 -2.21 10.23
N ALA A 21 -10.25 -1.30 9.28
CA ALA A 21 -11.42 -0.42 9.34
C ALA A 21 -12.73 -1.21 9.35
N GLU A 22 -12.83 -2.28 8.56
CA GLU A 22 -13.99 -3.19 8.54
C GLU A 22 -14.16 -3.91 9.87
N ALA A 23 -13.09 -4.47 10.44
CA ALA A 23 -13.13 -5.11 11.75
C ALA A 23 -13.55 -4.12 12.86
N MET A 24 -13.01 -2.88 12.82
CA MET A 24 -13.44 -1.81 13.74
C MET A 24 -14.92 -1.46 13.58
N SER A 25 -15.42 -1.42 12.33
CA SER A 25 -16.84 -1.15 12.04
C SER A 25 -17.75 -2.21 12.66
N ILE A 26 -17.38 -3.47 12.58
CA ILE A 26 -18.11 -4.58 13.23
C ILE A 26 -18.17 -4.35 14.75
N GLY A 27 -17.04 -4.00 15.36
CA GLY A 27 -16.97 -3.68 16.80
C GLY A 27 -17.87 -2.50 17.19
N VAL A 28 -17.85 -1.40 16.41
CA VAL A 28 -18.71 -0.23 16.65
C VAL A 28 -20.18 -0.63 16.57
N LYS A 29 -20.57 -1.35 15.52
CA LYS A 29 -21.96 -1.77 15.30
C LYS A 29 -22.46 -2.78 16.32
N SER A 30 -21.59 -3.51 16.98
CA SER A 30 -21.99 -4.41 18.08
C SER A 30 -22.51 -3.65 19.32
N ILE A 31 -22.04 -2.41 19.53
CA ILE A 31 -22.47 -1.54 20.63
C ILE A 31 -23.52 -0.54 20.19
N TRP A 32 -23.38 -0.01 18.98
CA TRP A 32 -24.29 0.98 18.38
C TRP A 32 -24.75 0.50 17.00
N PRO A 33 -25.78 -0.37 16.94
CA PRO A 33 -26.24 -0.98 15.67
C PRO A 33 -26.64 0.05 14.58
N ASP A 34 -27.19 1.18 14.99
CA ASP A 34 -27.67 2.23 14.08
C ASP A 34 -26.57 3.27 13.74
N ALA A 35 -25.34 3.08 14.17
CA ALA A 35 -24.25 4.00 13.84
C ALA A 35 -23.86 3.89 12.37
N GLU A 36 -23.80 5.02 11.67
CA GLU A 36 -23.14 5.13 10.38
C GLU A 36 -21.63 5.04 10.60
N THR A 37 -20.96 4.07 9.98
CA THR A 37 -19.51 3.98 10.00
C THR A 37 -18.93 4.43 8.65
N VAL A 38 -17.97 5.35 8.69
CA VAL A 38 -17.23 5.84 7.53
C VAL A 38 -15.81 5.31 7.61
N LEU A 39 -15.43 4.47 6.64
CA LEU A 39 -14.12 3.82 6.59
C LEU A 39 -13.17 4.66 5.74
N ILE A 40 -12.12 5.17 6.34
CA ILE A 40 -11.11 6.01 5.68
C ILE A 40 -9.72 5.49 6.08
N PRO A 41 -9.25 4.36 5.51
CA PRO A 41 -7.88 3.92 5.80
C PRO A 41 -6.89 5.01 5.40
N VAL A 42 -5.91 5.25 6.26
CA VAL A 42 -4.89 6.28 6.03
C VAL A 42 -3.57 5.65 5.64
N ALA A 43 -2.83 6.37 4.81
CA ALA A 43 -1.51 5.99 4.35
C ALA A 43 -0.45 6.98 4.88
N ASP A 44 0.76 6.48 5.17
CA ASP A 44 1.86 7.25 5.75
C ASP A 44 3.11 7.27 4.85
N GLY A 45 2.96 6.84 3.59
CA GLY A 45 4.06 6.64 2.67
C GLY A 45 4.58 5.20 2.62
N GLY A 46 4.07 4.31 3.51
CA GLY A 46 4.36 2.87 3.50
C GLY A 46 3.37 2.07 2.65
N ASP A 47 3.32 0.76 2.94
CA ASP A 47 2.52 -0.22 2.20
C ASP A 47 1.04 0.21 2.07
N GLY A 48 0.52 0.21 0.85
CA GLY A 48 -0.86 0.61 0.53
C GLY A 48 -1.08 2.09 0.23
N THR A 49 -0.04 2.92 0.31
CA THR A 49 -0.13 4.34 -0.07
C THR A 49 -0.45 4.51 -1.55
N LEU A 50 0.17 3.71 -2.40
CA LEU A 50 -0.07 3.70 -3.84
C LEU A 50 -1.54 3.48 -4.16
N GLN A 51 -2.13 2.41 -3.63
CA GLN A 51 -3.53 2.07 -3.87
C GLN A 51 -4.47 3.18 -3.38
N ALA A 52 -4.23 3.70 -2.17
CA ALA A 52 -5.06 4.77 -1.60
C ALA A 52 -5.06 6.04 -2.46
N LEU A 53 -3.90 6.43 -3.01
CA LEU A 53 -3.77 7.60 -3.87
C LEU A 53 -4.39 7.38 -5.25
N VAL A 54 -4.20 6.20 -5.84
CA VAL A 54 -4.82 5.83 -7.11
C VAL A 54 -6.34 5.85 -6.99
N ASP A 55 -6.91 5.18 -5.97
CA ASP A 55 -8.36 5.13 -5.75
C ASP A 55 -8.95 6.52 -5.53
N SER A 56 -8.30 7.35 -4.70
CA SER A 56 -8.80 8.70 -4.39
C SER A 56 -8.75 9.66 -5.58
N SER A 57 -7.83 9.44 -6.52
CA SER A 57 -7.66 10.31 -7.70
C SER A 57 -8.43 9.83 -8.93
N GLY A 58 -9.02 8.62 -8.91
CA GLY A 58 -9.57 7.97 -10.09
C GLY A 58 -8.49 7.59 -11.12
N GLY A 59 -7.31 7.28 -10.63
CA GLY A 59 -6.16 6.83 -11.43
C GLY A 59 -6.18 5.33 -11.73
N GLU A 60 -5.06 4.81 -12.17
CA GLU A 60 -4.88 3.38 -12.46
C GLU A 60 -3.55 2.85 -11.90
N VAL A 61 -3.56 1.59 -11.46
CA VAL A 61 -2.34 0.85 -11.13
C VAL A 61 -1.75 0.26 -12.40
N ARG A 62 -0.45 0.39 -12.56
CA ARG A 62 0.35 -0.16 -13.66
C ARG A 62 1.44 -1.05 -13.09
N THR A 63 1.97 -1.95 -13.91
CA THR A 63 3.06 -2.86 -13.52
C THR A 63 4.27 -2.70 -14.43
N ALA A 64 5.45 -3.00 -13.88
CA ALA A 64 6.70 -3.08 -14.61
C ALA A 64 7.56 -4.23 -14.09
N MET A 65 8.37 -4.80 -14.98
CA MET A 65 9.36 -5.81 -14.61
C MET A 65 10.64 -5.14 -14.13
N VAL A 66 10.94 -5.32 -12.84
CA VAL A 66 12.11 -4.70 -12.19
C VAL A 66 12.83 -5.73 -11.32
N GLU A 67 13.97 -5.36 -10.76
CA GLU A 67 14.68 -6.21 -9.80
C GLU A 67 14.15 -5.98 -8.36
N ASP A 68 14.09 -7.02 -7.56
CA ASP A 68 13.88 -6.90 -6.12
C ASP A 68 15.18 -6.52 -5.40
N ALA A 69 15.13 -6.46 -4.06
CA ALA A 69 16.27 -6.06 -3.25
C ALA A 69 17.50 -6.98 -3.36
N ILE A 70 17.33 -8.21 -3.84
CA ILE A 70 18.41 -9.20 -4.03
C ILE A 70 18.67 -9.55 -5.51
N GLY A 71 18.13 -8.76 -6.44
CA GLY A 71 18.41 -8.85 -7.87
C GLY A 71 17.55 -9.87 -8.64
N ARG A 72 16.44 -10.37 -8.08
CA ARG A 72 15.50 -11.21 -8.80
C ARG A 72 14.55 -10.34 -9.61
N THR A 73 14.28 -10.72 -10.85
CA THR A 73 13.27 -10.06 -11.67
C THR A 73 11.88 -10.36 -11.14
N ILE A 74 11.13 -9.31 -10.81
CA ILE A 74 9.77 -9.36 -10.29
C ILE A 74 8.87 -8.38 -11.03
N GLU A 75 7.56 -8.60 -10.95
CA GLU A 75 6.57 -7.58 -11.30
C GLU A 75 6.33 -6.68 -10.09
N ALA A 76 6.48 -5.37 -10.29
CA ALA A 76 6.22 -4.35 -9.29
C ALA A 76 5.22 -3.33 -9.79
N GLU A 77 4.42 -2.78 -8.86
CA GLU A 77 3.34 -1.85 -9.16
C GLU A 77 3.78 -0.38 -8.99
N TRP A 78 3.20 0.48 -9.81
CA TRP A 78 3.22 1.93 -9.67
C TRP A 78 1.87 2.52 -10.07
N GLY A 79 1.55 3.73 -9.63
CA GLY A 79 0.25 4.36 -9.88
C GLY A 79 0.35 5.54 -10.82
N ALA A 80 -0.52 5.60 -11.84
CA ALA A 80 -0.78 6.81 -12.60
C ALA A 80 -2.01 7.49 -12.02
N LEU A 81 -1.87 8.69 -11.43
CA LEU A 81 -3.00 9.40 -10.84
C LEU A 81 -3.95 9.95 -11.90
N GLY A 82 -5.21 10.13 -11.53
CA GLY A 82 -6.27 10.58 -12.43
C GLY A 82 -6.06 11.95 -13.09
N ASN A 83 -5.08 12.76 -12.63
CA ASN A 83 -4.69 14.00 -13.31
C ASN A 83 -3.83 13.78 -14.57
N GLY A 84 -3.40 12.55 -14.85
CA GLY A 84 -2.64 12.17 -16.04
C GLY A 84 -1.18 12.67 -16.10
N THR A 85 -0.67 13.29 -15.04
CA THR A 85 0.68 13.90 -15.02
C THR A 85 1.48 13.55 -13.78
N THR A 86 0.92 12.76 -12.86
CA THR A 86 1.57 12.39 -11.60
C THR A 86 1.66 10.87 -11.51
N ALA A 87 2.87 10.37 -11.30
CA ALA A 87 3.11 8.99 -10.93
C ALA A 87 3.34 8.85 -9.43
N VAL A 88 2.88 7.74 -8.85
CA VAL A 88 3.14 7.33 -7.47
C VAL A 88 3.93 6.03 -7.50
N ILE A 89 5.08 6.03 -6.87
CA ILE A 89 5.96 4.88 -6.78
C ILE A 89 6.17 4.56 -5.30
N GLU A 90 5.73 3.38 -4.90
CA GLU A 90 5.90 2.89 -3.55
C GLU A 90 7.17 2.04 -3.48
N VAL A 91 8.09 2.39 -2.58
CA VAL A 91 9.37 1.67 -2.42
C VAL A 91 9.15 0.18 -2.16
N ALA A 92 8.16 -0.13 -1.32
CA ALA A 92 7.85 -1.50 -0.93
C ALA A 92 7.36 -2.36 -2.10
N SER A 93 6.81 -1.77 -3.16
CA SER A 93 6.34 -2.53 -4.32
C SER A 93 7.49 -3.18 -5.11
N ALA A 94 8.70 -2.63 -5.05
CA ALA A 94 9.88 -3.23 -5.67
C ALA A 94 10.78 -3.93 -4.65
N ILE A 95 11.14 -3.23 -3.56
CA ILE A 95 12.21 -3.67 -2.65
C ILE A 95 11.74 -3.82 -1.19
N GLY A 96 10.43 -4.00 -0.98
CA GLY A 96 9.86 -4.17 0.36
C GLY A 96 10.31 -5.46 1.05
N LEU A 97 10.40 -5.41 2.38
CA LEU A 97 10.77 -6.56 3.21
C LEU A 97 9.82 -7.76 3.07
N ALA A 98 8.53 -7.49 2.79
CA ALA A 98 7.54 -8.53 2.58
C ALA A 98 7.78 -9.39 1.32
N ARG A 99 8.67 -8.96 0.43
CA ARG A 99 9.08 -9.72 -0.76
C ARG A 99 10.22 -10.71 -0.50
N LEU A 100 10.82 -10.65 0.70
CA LEU A 100 11.98 -11.46 1.07
C LEU A 100 11.63 -12.38 2.23
N GLU A 101 11.99 -13.63 2.10
CA GLU A 101 11.99 -14.56 3.23
C GLU A 101 12.97 -14.06 4.30
N GLN A 102 12.76 -14.48 5.54
CA GLN A 102 13.57 -13.98 6.66
C GLN A 102 15.06 -14.27 6.47
N GLU A 103 15.39 -15.41 5.88
CA GLU A 103 16.75 -15.87 5.60
C GLU A 103 17.43 -15.11 4.46
N GLU A 104 16.64 -14.47 3.59
CA GLU A 104 17.13 -13.67 2.45
C GLU A 104 17.47 -12.23 2.83
N ARG A 105 17.08 -11.78 4.04
CA ARG A 105 17.23 -10.39 4.50
C ARG A 105 18.67 -10.09 4.91
N ASP A 106 19.49 -9.69 3.94
CA ASP A 106 20.88 -9.24 4.17
C ASP A 106 21.06 -7.79 3.71
N VAL A 107 21.09 -6.87 4.66
CA VAL A 107 21.23 -5.42 4.40
C VAL A 107 22.54 -5.08 3.69
N ARG A 108 23.57 -5.90 3.77
CA ARG A 108 24.87 -5.65 3.12
C ARG A 108 24.86 -5.91 1.61
N ASN A 109 23.97 -6.80 1.16
CA ASN A 109 23.84 -7.19 -0.23
C ASN A 109 22.55 -6.66 -0.88
N ALA A 110 21.66 -6.07 -0.09
CA ALA A 110 20.42 -5.48 -0.60
C ALA A 110 20.69 -4.22 -1.45
N SER A 111 19.90 -4.08 -2.52
CA SER A 111 20.01 -2.98 -3.47
C SER A 111 18.65 -2.26 -3.65
N THR A 112 18.72 -0.97 -3.92
CA THR A 112 17.53 -0.16 -4.33
C THR A 112 17.43 -0.02 -5.85
N PHE A 113 18.18 -0.80 -6.61
CA PHE A 113 18.27 -0.68 -8.06
C PHE A 113 16.90 -0.83 -8.74
N GLY A 114 16.12 -1.84 -8.36
CA GLY A 114 14.79 -2.06 -8.91
C GLY A 114 13.80 -0.94 -8.62
N PHE A 115 13.93 -0.27 -7.46
CA PHE A 115 13.15 0.94 -7.20
C PHE A 115 13.50 2.05 -8.19
N GLY A 116 14.80 2.20 -8.54
CA GLY A 116 15.26 3.11 -9.59
C GLY A 116 14.71 2.75 -10.97
N GLN A 117 14.57 1.47 -11.31
CA GLN A 117 13.97 1.01 -12.57
C GLN A 117 12.50 1.45 -12.68
N LEU A 118 11.72 1.45 -11.59
CA LEU A 118 10.34 1.95 -11.58
C LEU A 118 10.25 3.44 -11.96
N PHE A 119 11.24 4.26 -11.60
CA PHE A 119 11.26 5.66 -12.02
C PHE A 119 11.43 5.86 -13.53
N ILE A 120 12.03 4.90 -14.20
CA ILE A 120 12.23 4.96 -15.67
C ILE A 120 10.95 4.57 -16.38
N GLU A 121 10.16 3.68 -15.80
CA GLU A 121 8.92 3.16 -16.36
C GLU A 121 7.71 4.07 -16.10
N ALA A 122 7.74 4.83 -15.01
CA ALA A 122 6.66 5.73 -14.59
C ALA A 122 6.73 7.10 -15.30
#